data_5994a24d53fe07ab4228fc14b7c2c576
#
_entry.id   5994a24d53fe07ab4228fc14b7c2c576
#
_cell.length_a   1.000
_cell.length_b   1.000
_cell.length_c   1.000
_cell.angle_alpha   90.00
_cell.angle_beta   90.00
_cell.angle_gamma   90.00
#
_symmetry.space_group_name_H-M   'P 1'
#
loop_
_entity.id
_entity.type
_entity.pdbx_description
1 polymer ?
#
loop_
_entity_poly.entity_id
_entity_poly.type
_entity_poly.pdbx_seq_one_letter_code
_entity_poly.pdbx_strand_id
1 'polypeptide(L)'
;MKIRNEKSIATIYDAVSILKGLDIINGSLKQNYYAESALFVPDRFINPLILRPKIDISDPSGSIPNGDKVDELSRLEWFENGVKINSNDDFKIEGANLTIFKNSEEPFEISYRAEWFDTRKKQVITIEDSVVVSCISLAQSDANVT
;
A
#
# COMPACT_ATOMS: atom_id res chain seq x y z
N MET A 1 -2.36 -25.59 45.35
CA MET A 1 -2.40 -25.26 44.55
C MET A 1 -2.83 -25.14 44.10
N LYS A 2 -2.57 -24.70 43.87
CA LYS A 2 -2.77 -24.29 43.20
C LYS A 2 -2.84 -23.75 42.52
N ILE A 3 -2.67 -23.21 42.45
CA ILE A 3 -2.74 -22.59 41.65
C ILE A 3 -2.11 -22.60 41.04
N ARG A 4 -1.52 -22.80 40.96
CA ARG A 4 -0.85 -22.57 40.28
C ARG A 4 -0.85 -22.67 39.19
N ASN A 5 -0.94 -22.81 39.01
CA ASN A 5 -1.03 -22.88 37.75
C ASN A 5 -1.59 -21.78 37.06
N GLU A 6 -2.43 -21.23 37.50
CA GLU A 6 -3.01 -20.19 36.82
C GLU A 6 -2.13 -19.02 36.73
N LYS A 7 -1.32 -18.84 37.62
CA LYS A 7 -0.52 -17.72 37.56
C LYS A 7 0.59 -17.92 36.65
N SER A 8 1.02 -19.05 36.56
CA SER A 8 2.06 -19.31 35.61
C SER A 8 1.54 -19.28 34.19
N ILE A 9 0.26 -19.28 34.04
CA ILE A 9 -0.34 -19.14 32.75
C ILE A 9 -0.12 -17.71 32.26
N ALA A 10 0.57 -17.61 31.15
CA ALA A 10 0.80 -16.31 30.54
C ALA A 10 -0.52 -15.70 30.13
N THR A 11 -0.54 -14.39 30.09
CA THR A 11 -1.67 -13.65 29.57
C THR A 11 -1.90 -14.05 28.13
N ILE A 12 -3.13 -14.38 27.82
CA ILE A 12 -3.51 -14.73 26.45
C ILE A 12 -4.19 -13.51 25.85
N TYR A 13 -3.64 -13.05 24.73
CA TYR A 13 -4.20 -11.93 24.00
C TYR A 13 -4.95 -12.42 22.78
N ASP A 14 -6.11 -11.83 22.53
CA ASP A 14 -6.79 -12.03 21.27
C ASP A 14 -5.97 -11.43 20.14
N ALA A 15 -6.16 -11.97 18.95
CA ALA A 15 -5.52 -11.40 17.78
C ALA A 15 -5.98 -9.96 17.56
N VAL A 16 -5.08 -9.12 17.08
CA VAL A 16 -5.46 -7.76 16.69
C VAL A 16 -6.35 -7.82 15.45
N SER A 17 -7.19 -6.80 15.31
CA SER A 17 -7.99 -6.60 14.11
C SER A 17 -7.23 -5.67 13.18
N ILE A 18 -7.10 -6.04 11.92
CA ILE A 18 -6.34 -5.27 10.95
C ILE A 18 -7.25 -4.86 9.80
N LEU A 19 -7.33 -3.55 9.56
CA LEU A 19 -7.98 -2.99 8.40
C LEU A 19 -6.85 -2.49 7.49
N LYS A 20 -6.74 -3.08 6.31
CA LYS A 20 -5.64 -2.78 5.39
C LYS A 20 -6.14 -2.29 4.06
N GLY A 21 -5.28 -1.58 3.35
CA GLY A 21 -5.57 -1.07 2.03
C GLY A 21 -4.43 -0.22 1.52
N LEU A 22 -4.74 0.56 0.51
CA LEU A 22 -3.82 1.53 -0.07
C LEU A 22 -4.57 2.85 -0.21
N ASP A 23 -3.98 3.90 0.33
CA ASP A 23 -4.51 5.25 0.18
C ASP A 23 -3.84 5.94 -1.00
N ILE A 24 -4.63 6.67 -1.77
CA ILE A 24 -4.12 7.51 -2.84
C ILE A 24 -3.89 8.89 -2.25
N ILE A 25 -2.62 9.25 -2.11
CA ILE A 25 -2.26 10.57 -1.56
C ILE A 25 -2.33 11.63 -2.65
N ASN A 26 -1.99 11.26 -3.88
CA ASN A 26 -2.04 12.16 -5.01
C ASN A 26 -2.20 11.37 -6.30
N GLY A 27 -2.82 11.97 -7.30
CA GLY A 27 -2.94 11.37 -8.62
C GLY A 27 -4.09 10.41 -8.76
N SER A 28 -4.00 9.58 -9.79
CA SER A 28 -5.05 8.63 -10.14
C SER A 28 -4.48 7.28 -10.50
N LEU A 29 -5.21 6.23 -10.11
CA LEU A 29 -4.88 4.86 -10.50
C LEU A 29 -5.10 4.62 -11.99
N LYS A 30 -5.94 5.44 -12.62
CA LYS A 30 -6.28 5.29 -14.03
C LYS A 30 -5.67 6.39 -14.85
N GLN A 31 -5.22 6.02 -16.04
CA GLN A 31 -4.80 6.98 -17.07
C GLN A 31 -5.59 6.73 -18.33
N ASN A 32 -5.70 7.76 -19.13
CA ASN A 32 -6.12 7.62 -20.52
C ASN A 32 -4.90 7.86 -21.40
N TYR A 33 -4.75 7.05 -22.42
CA TYR A 33 -3.68 7.20 -23.39
C TYR A 33 -4.30 7.50 -24.75
N TYR A 34 -3.94 8.63 -25.32
CA TYR A 34 -4.41 9.08 -26.63
C TYR A 34 -3.35 8.73 -27.67
N ALA A 35 -3.60 7.68 -28.44
CA ALA A 35 -2.59 7.07 -29.29
C ALA A 35 -2.00 8.02 -30.33
N GLU A 36 -2.83 8.83 -30.98
CA GLU A 36 -2.32 9.70 -32.03
C GLU A 36 -1.40 10.81 -31.53
N SER A 37 -1.70 11.36 -30.36
CA SER A 37 -0.87 12.41 -29.78
C SER A 37 0.20 11.87 -28.84
N ALA A 38 0.16 10.58 -28.53
CA ALA A 38 1.04 9.93 -27.57
C ALA A 38 1.00 10.61 -26.20
N LEU A 39 -0.19 10.98 -25.77
CA LEU A 39 -0.39 11.68 -24.50
C LEU A 39 -1.05 10.79 -23.48
N PHE A 40 -0.50 10.80 -22.28
CA PHE A 40 -1.12 10.22 -21.09
C PHE A 40 -1.82 11.31 -20.29
N VAL A 41 -3.05 11.05 -19.84
CA VAL A 41 -3.80 11.99 -19.02
C VAL A 41 -4.36 11.21 -17.82
N PRO A 42 -4.00 11.54 -16.59
CA PRO A 42 -2.97 12.50 -16.24
C PRO A 42 -1.57 12.00 -16.59
N ASP A 43 -0.68 12.92 -16.86
CA ASP A 43 0.73 12.60 -17.09
C ASP A 43 1.42 12.51 -15.74
N ARG A 44 1.93 11.32 -15.40
CA ARG A 44 2.53 11.09 -14.09
C ARG A 44 3.89 11.76 -13.90
N PHE A 45 4.53 12.20 -14.96
CA PHE A 45 5.75 13.01 -14.80
C PHE A 45 5.42 14.38 -14.19
N ILE A 46 4.21 14.87 -14.42
CA ILE A 46 3.77 16.17 -13.93
C ILE A 46 2.94 16.01 -12.67
N ASN A 47 2.04 15.03 -12.68
CA ASN A 47 1.14 14.76 -11.58
C ASN A 47 1.26 13.29 -11.16
N PRO A 48 2.28 12.94 -10.37
CA PRO A 48 2.55 11.56 -10.05
C PRO A 48 1.48 10.93 -9.20
N LEU A 49 1.36 9.62 -9.32
CA LEU A 49 0.52 8.83 -8.42
C LEU A 49 1.32 8.54 -7.16
N ILE A 50 0.79 8.94 -6.02
CA ILE A 50 1.44 8.69 -4.74
C ILE A 50 0.54 7.80 -3.90
N LEU A 51 1.08 6.67 -3.48
CA LEU A 51 0.37 5.67 -2.69
C LEU A 51 1.00 5.56 -1.31
N ARG A 52 0.16 5.28 -0.33
CA ARG A 52 0.59 5.02 1.04
C ARG A 52 -0.20 3.83 1.56
N PRO A 53 0.44 2.89 2.28
CA PRO A 53 -0.32 1.79 2.85
C PRO A 53 -1.34 2.32 3.85
N LYS A 54 -2.51 1.70 3.87
CA LYS A 54 -3.49 1.92 4.93
C LYS A 54 -3.43 0.70 5.83
N ILE A 55 -3.01 0.90 7.08
CA ILE A 55 -2.91 -0.17 8.04
C ILE A 55 -3.41 0.37 9.37
N ASP A 56 -4.65 0.05 9.71
CA ASP A 56 -5.24 0.41 10.98
C ASP A 56 -5.35 -0.85 11.83
N ILE A 57 -4.82 -0.79 13.02
CA ILE A 57 -4.80 -1.94 13.93
C ILE A 57 -5.60 -1.60 15.19
N SER A 58 -6.47 -2.52 15.56
CA SER A 58 -7.26 -2.41 16.79
C SER A 58 -6.91 -3.56 17.69
N ASP A 59 -6.60 -3.24 18.92
CA ASP A 59 -6.27 -4.21 19.95
C ASP A 59 -7.47 -4.39 20.88
N PRO A 60 -8.12 -5.57 20.85
CA PRO A 60 -9.29 -5.78 21.71
C PRO A 60 -8.96 -5.73 23.20
N SER A 61 -7.70 -5.98 23.59
CA SER A 61 -7.30 -5.90 25.00
C SER A 61 -7.09 -4.46 25.47
N GLY A 62 -6.96 -3.52 24.55
CA GLY A 62 -6.72 -2.11 24.89
C GLY A 62 -5.29 -1.80 25.29
N SER A 63 -4.36 -2.75 25.17
CA SER A 63 -2.96 -2.53 25.55
C SER A 63 -2.20 -1.69 24.53
N ILE A 64 -2.64 -1.71 23.28
CA ILE A 64 -2.04 -0.95 22.20
C ILE A 64 -3.07 0.06 21.70
N PRO A 65 -2.69 1.34 21.58
CA PRO A 65 -3.62 2.33 21.03
C PRO A 65 -4.09 1.94 19.65
N ASN A 66 -5.38 2.07 19.40
CA ASN A 66 -5.95 1.77 18.08
C ASN A 66 -5.60 2.86 17.08
N GLY A 67 -5.54 2.49 15.82
CA GLY A 67 -5.41 3.43 14.72
C GLY A 67 -4.34 3.08 13.73
N ASP A 68 -3.89 4.08 12.99
CA ASP A 68 -2.90 3.97 11.93
C ASP A 68 -1.55 3.56 12.51
N LYS A 69 -0.97 2.50 11.96
CA LYS A 69 0.30 1.94 12.41
C LYS A 69 1.41 2.02 11.37
N VAL A 70 1.19 2.75 10.30
CA VAL A 70 2.16 2.79 9.19
C VAL A 70 3.50 3.34 9.65
N ASP A 71 3.51 4.33 10.54
CA ASP A 71 4.76 4.89 11.05
C ASP A 71 5.47 3.96 12.05
N GLU A 72 4.82 2.91 12.47
CA GLU A 72 5.38 1.94 13.42
C GLU A 72 5.80 0.63 12.77
N LEU A 73 5.76 0.56 11.45
CA LEU A 73 6.17 -0.64 10.74
C LEU A 73 7.67 -0.88 10.91
N SER A 74 8.03 -2.12 11.19
CA SER A 74 9.44 -2.51 11.26
C SER A 74 10.03 -2.73 9.88
N ARG A 75 9.18 -2.95 8.88
CA ARG A 75 9.61 -3.17 7.50
C ARG A 75 8.49 -2.81 6.55
N LEU A 76 8.85 -2.19 5.43
CA LEU A 76 7.90 -1.90 4.35
C LEU A 76 8.64 -2.02 3.02
N GLU A 77 8.11 -2.87 2.16
CA GLU A 77 8.65 -3.08 0.82
C GLU A 77 7.53 -2.94 -0.20
N TRP A 78 7.86 -2.38 -1.35
CA TRP A 78 6.94 -2.21 -2.46
C TRP A 78 7.35 -3.08 -3.63
N PHE A 79 6.36 -3.52 -4.40
CA PHE A 79 6.57 -4.41 -5.54
C PHE A 79 5.76 -3.96 -6.74
N GLU A 80 6.34 -4.11 -7.93
CA GLU A 80 5.64 -3.95 -9.19
C GLU A 80 5.57 -5.31 -9.86
N ASN A 81 4.35 -5.81 -10.11
CA ASN A 81 4.13 -7.13 -10.67
C ASN A 81 4.96 -8.21 -9.96
N GLY A 82 5.04 -8.12 -8.64
CA GLY A 82 5.77 -9.07 -7.82
C GLY A 82 7.27 -8.84 -7.72
N VAL A 83 7.82 -7.86 -8.41
CA VAL A 83 9.25 -7.56 -8.38
C VAL A 83 9.49 -6.36 -7.46
N LYS A 84 10.43 -6.52 -6.55
CA LYS A 84 10.72 -5.47 -5.56
C LYS A 84 11.14 -4.17 -6.26
N ILE A 85 10.53 -3.08 -5.82
CA ILE A 85 10.82 -1.75 -6.32
C ILE A 85 11.97 -1.14 -5.55
N ASN A 86 12.94 -0.62 -6.28
CA ASN A 86 13.96 0.27 -5.74
C ASN A 86 13.75 1.63 -6.38
N SER A 87 14.12 2.69 -5.70
CA SER A 87 13.95 4.03 -6.26
C SER A 87 14.75 4.17 -7.57
N ASN A 88 14.09 4.69 -8.58
CA ASN A 88 14.68 4.89 -9.91
C ASN A 88 13.91 6.02 -10.61
N ASP A 89 13.98 6.09 -11.95
CA ASP A 89 13.30 7.15 -12.69
C ASP A 89 11.77 6.99 -12.67
N ASP A 90 11.27 5.77 -12.51
CA ASP A 90 9.83 5.50 -12.52
C ASP A 90 9.21 5.54 -11.12
N PHE A 91 10.00 5.28 -10.09
CA PHE A 91 9.51 5.13 -8.73
C PHE A 91 10.41 5.80 -7.72
N LYS A 92 9.80 6.44 -6.71
CA LYS A 92 10.54 7.00 -5.60
C LYS A 92 9.88 6.58 -4.30
N ILE A 93 10.67 6.04 -3.39
CA ILE A 93 10.19 5.65 -2.07
C ILE A 93 10.66 6.69 -1.07
N GLU A 94 9.69 7.33 -0.41
CA GLU A 94 9.96 8.34 0.61
C GLU A 94 9.15 8.02 1.86
N GLY A 95 9.83 7.59 2.92
CA GLY A 95 9.12 7.15 4.11
C GLY A 95 8.19 6.00 3.76
N ALA A 96 6.91 6.16 4.06
CA ALA A 96 5.91 5.16 3.73
C ALA A 96 5.26 5.37 2.37
N ASN A 97 5.62 6.43 1.65
CA ASN A 97 4.99 6.75 0.37
C ASN A 97 5.76 6.19 -0.81
N LEU A 98 5.02 5.66 -1.77
CA LEU A 98 5.55 5.30 -3.07
C LEU A 98 5.05 6.32 -4.09
N THR A 99 5.96 7.04 -4.71
CA THR A 99 5.64 7.97 -5.78
C THR A 99 5.91 7.30 -7.11
N ILE A 100 4.91 7.29 -7.98
CA ILE A 100 4.96 6.63 -9.27
C ILE A 100 4.93 7.68 -10.36
N PHE A 101 6.02 7.76 -11.11
CA PHE A 101 6.15 8.65 -12.27
C PHE A 101 5.91 7.92 -13.58
N LYS A 102 5.70 6.62 -13.51
CA LYS A 102 5.59 5.78 -14.68
C LYS A 102 4.26 5.97 -15.39
N ASN A 103 4.32 6.34 -16.66
CA ASN A 103 3.18 6.29 -17.58
C ASN A 103 3.21 4.93 -18.27
N SER A 104 2.07 4.26 -18.40
CA SER A 104 2.04 2.94 -19.00
C SER A 104 0.70 2.66 -19.63
N GLU A 105 0.71 2.20 -20.89
CA GLU A 105 -0.50 1.70 -21.54
C GLU A 105 -0.93 0.37 -20.94
N GLU A 106 0.03 -0.42 -20.47
CA GLU A 106 -0.25 -1.71 -19.88
C GLU A 106 -0.56 -1.57 -18.40
N PRO A 107 -1.53 -2.30 -17.88
CA PRO A 107 -1.79 -2.29 -16.45
C PRO A 107 -0.64 -2.94 -15.70
N PHE A 108 -0.42 -2.48 -14.48
CA PHE A 108 0.57 -3.12 -13.61
C PHE A 108 0.06 -3.13 -12.18
N GLU A 109 0.45 -4.15 -11.45
CA GLU A 109 0.06 -4.29 -10.06
C GLU A 109 1.12 -3.68 -9.15
N ILE A 110 0.67 -2.87 -8.21
CA ILE A 110 1.53 -2.38 -7.14
C ILE A 110 1.07 -3.05 -5.85
N SER A 111 2.01 -3.61 -5.14
CA SER A 111 1.73 -4.23 -3.85
C SER A 111 2.75 -3.80 -2.83
N TYR A 112 2.39 -3.96 -1.55
CA TYR A 112 3.34 -3.76 -0.47
C TYR A 112 3.34 -4.97 0.43
N ARG A 113 4.46 -5.14 1.12
CA ARG A 113 4.60 -6.10 2.19
C ARG A 113 5.17 -5.37 3.38
N ALA A 114 4.43 -5.38 4.46
CA ALA A 114 4.77 -4.68 5.67
C ALA A 114 4.91 -5.65 6.83
N GLU A 115 5.75 -5.30 7.79
CA GLU A 115 5.88 -6.05 9.03
C GLU A 115 5.63 -5.11 10.19
N TRP A 116 4.77 -5.55 11.10
CA TRP A 116 4.46 -4.82 12.31
C TRP A 116 4.69 -5.75 13.51
N PHE A 117 5.35 -5.23 14.54
CA PHE A 117 5.64 -6.03 15.71
C PHE A 117 4.55 -5.86 16.75
N ASP A 118 3.88 -6.97 17.08
CA ASP A 118 2.89 -7.01 18.16
C ASP A 118 3.63 -7.20 19.48
N THR A 119 3.76 -6.13 20.23
CA THR A 119 4.52 -6.15 21.49
C THR A 119 3.87 -7.00 22.56
N ARG A 120 2.54 -7.20 22.49
CA ARG A 120 1.82 -8.02 23.47
C ARG A 120 2.20 -9.48 23.32
N LYS A 121 2.24 -9.97 22.08
CA LYS A 121 2.52 -11.38 21.77
C LYS A 121 3.97 -11.60 21.39
N LYS A 122 4.73 -10.53 21.23
CA LYS A 122 6.13 -10.57 20.80
C LYS A 122 6.29 -11.32 19.49
N GLN A 123 5.43 -10.97 18.55
CA GLN A 123 5.38 -11.60 17.23
C GLN A 123 5.35 -10.56 16.15
N VAL A 124 5.97 -10.89 15.02
CA VAL A 124 5.90 -10.07 13.82
C VAL A 124 4.65 -10.48 13.03
N ILE A 125 3.85 -9.51 12.65
CA ILE A 125 2.69 -9.72 11.79
C ILE A 125 3.03 -9.16 10.42
N THR A 126 2.85 -9.97 9.38
CA THR A 126 3.06 -9.56 7.99
C THR A 126 1.73 -9.12 7.40
N ILE A 127 1.73 -7.96 6.77
CA ILE A 127 0.52 -7.36 6.18
C ILE A 127 0.84 -7.04 4.72
N GLU A 128 -0.02 -7.51 3.82
CA GLU A 128 0.17 -7.33 2.39
C GLU A 128 -1.12 -6.86 1.76
N ASP A 129 -1.01 -5.99 0.76
CA ASP A 129 -2.15 -5.61 -0.06
C ASP A 129 -1.65 -5.12 -1.42
N SER A 130 -2.58 -4.98 -2.35
CA SER A 130 -2.23 -4.62 -3.72
C SER A 130 -3.32 -3.80 -4.38
N VAL A 131 -2.94 -3.14 -5.47
CA VAL A 131 -3.85 -2.38 -6.31
C VAL A 131 -3.37 -2.48 -7.75
N VAL A 132 -4.29 -2.40 -8.70
CA VAL A 132 -3.94 -2.39 -10.12
C VAL A 132 -3.98 -0.95 -10.62
N VAL A 133 -2.87 -0.55 -11.24
CA VAL A 133 -2.75 0.74 -11.92
C VAL A 133 -3.08 0.47 -13.38
N SER A 134 -4.08 1.16 -13.90
CA SER A 134 -4.64 0.82 -15.21
C SER A 134 -4.62 1.98 -16.18
N CYS A 135 -4.79 1.65 -17.46
CA CYS A 135 -4.83 2.63 -18.52
C CYS A 135 -5.89 2.22 -19.55
N ILE A 136 -6.58 3.21 -20.06
CA ILE A 136 -7.52 3.03 -21.17
C ILE A 136 -6.90 3.69 -22.38
N SER A 137 -6.68 2.92 -23.43
CA SER A 137 -6.17 3.46 -24.69
C SER A 137 -7.34 3.95 -25.53
N LEU A 138 -7.27 5.18 -25.98
CA LEU A 138 -8.32 5.82 -26.76
C LEU A 138 -7.80 6.17 -28.13
N ALA A 139 -8.65 6.01 -29.13
CA ALA A 139 -8.34 6.47 -30.45
C ALA A 139 -8.47 8.00 -30.47
N GLN A 140 -7.55 8.64 -31.17
CA GLN A 140 -7.55 10.09 -31.26
C GLN A 140 -8.87 10.64 -31.85
N SER A 141 -9.44 9.88 -32.78
CA SER A 141 -10.69 10.29 -33.40
C SER A 141 -11.80 10.50 -32.37
N ASP A 142 -11.75 9.83 -31.25
CA ASP A 142 -12.76 10.01 -30.22
C ASP A 142 -12.71 11.41 -29.62
N ALA A 143 -11.52 11.94 -29.49
CA ALA A 143 -11.34 13.28 -28.95
C ALA A 143 -11.78 14.35 -29.92
N ASN A 144 -11.86 14.02 -31.20
CA ASN A 144 -12.19 14.96 -32.24
C ASN A 144 -13.61 14.83 -32.77
N VAL A 145 -14.33 13.90 -32.26
CA VAL A 145 -15.72 13.69 -32.65
C VAL A 145 -16.58 14.70 -31.93
N THR A 146 -16.64 15.82 -32.37
CA THR A 146 -17.40 16.87 -31.66
C THR A 146 -18.22 17.68 -32.65
#